data_82d82b09cef69e19ce359d2afafd230f
#
_entry.id   82d82b09cef69e19ce359d2afafd230f
#
_cell.length_a   1.000
_cell.length_b   1.000
_cell.length_c   1.000
_cell.angle_alpha   90.00
_cell.angle_beta   90.00
_cell.angle_gamma   90.00
#
_symmetry.space_group_name_H-M   'P 1'
#
loop_
_entity.id
_entity.type
_entity.pdbx_description
1 polymer ?
#
loop_
_entity_poly.entity_id
_entity_poly.type
_entity_poly.pdbx_seq_one_letter_code
_entity_poly.pdbx_strand_id
1 'polypeptide(L)'
;MKTRTQPTYSFGTMVFRPRARQYLANDLIITAVCLAGLAVAGIGGVFMGNVLLWASLAIAAYLVYRFLYLRSMRFIITDEQFIYEHGVFRRTRDFMELYRIVDFREESSFSQQIFGLKTIQIYSGDRSTPRLDMTGMDMSANLIAFIRERVGASRKRNGIYEITNR
;
A
#
# COMPACT_ATOMS: atom_id res chain seq x y z
N MET A 1 26.28 -18.66 36.02
CA MET A 1 25.25 -17.85 35.38
C MET A 1 25.42 -18.00 33.85
N LYS A 2 24.67 -18.90 33.20
CA LYS A 2 24.81 -19.18 31.75
C LYS A 2 24.05 -18.10 31.01
N THR A 3 24.74 -17.15 30.42
CA THR A 3 24.19 -16.20 29.45
C THR A 3 23.63 -16.99 28.26
N ARG A 4 22.32 -17.10 28.19
CA ARG A 4 21.61 -17.73 27.07
C ARG A 4 21.71 -16.76 25.89
N THR A 5 22.73 -16.92 25.05
CA THR A 5 22.83 -16.24 23.76
C THR A 5 21.62 -16.62 22.94
N GLN A 6 20.67 -15.71 22.82
CA GLN A 6 19.52 -15.86 21.93
C GLN A 6 20.04 -15.84 20.49
N PRO A 7 19.59 -16.73 19.61
CA PRO A 7 19.97 -16.68 18.21
C PRO A 7 19.45 -15.36 17.62
N THR A 8 20.38 -14.53 17.19
CA THR A 8 20.06 -13.27 16.48
C THR A 8 19.60 -13.65 15.07
N TYR A 9 18.29 -13.81 14.89
CA TYR A 9 17.71 -13.93 13.56
C TYR A 9 17.79 -12.55 12.90
N SER A 10 18.72 -12.36 11.97
CA SER A 10 18.75 -11.19 11.08
C SER A 10 17.97 -11.53 9.82
N PHE A 11 16.84 -10.88 9.65
CA PHE A 11 16.07 -10.93 8.40
C PHE A 11 16.54 -9.78 7.52
N GLY A 12 16.96 -10.01 6.30
CA GLY A 12 17.33 -8.93 5.38
C GLY A 12 16.19 -7.94 5.16
N THR A 13 16.51 -6.68 4.84
CA THR A 13 15.51 -5.66 4.48
C THR A 13 14.78 -6.05 3.20
N MET A 14 13.46 -6.03 3.23
CA MET A 14 12.62 -6.26 2.05
C MET A 14 11.81 -5.05 1.67
N VAL A 15 11.69 -4.81 0.36
CA VAL A 15 10.96 -3.67 -0.20
C VAL A 15 9.85 -4.17 -1.10
N PHE A 16 8.61 -3.84 -0.73
CA PHE A 16 7.43 -4.13 -1.52
C PHE A 16 6.89 -2.86 -2.15
N ARG A 17 6.33 -2.98 -3.34
CA ARG A 17 5.71 -1.87 -4.07
C ARG A 17 4.36 -2.29 -4.62
N PRO A 18 3.37 -1.39 -4.65
CA PRO A 18 2.11 -1.64 -5.33
C PRO A 18 2.33 -2.03 -6.79
N ARG A 19 1.56 -2.99 -7.27
CA ARG A 19 1.53 -3.33 -8.69
C ARG A 19 0.86 -2.21 -9.49
N ALA A 20 1.39 -1.89 -10.68
CA ALA A 20 0.82 -0.87 -11.55
C ALA A 20 -0.66 -1.15 -11.91
N ARG A 21 -1.05 -2.43 -11.96
CA ARG A 21 -2.45 -2.86 -12.17
C ARG A 21 -3.42 -2.31 -11.11
N GLN A 22 -2.95 -1.93 -9.91
CA GLN A 22 -3.76 -1.29 -8.88
C GLN A 22 -4.34 0.05 -9.35
N TYR A 23 -3.62 0.78 -10.19
CA TYR A 23 -4.15 1.98 -10.82
C TYR A 23 -5.41 1.68 -11.64
N LEU A 24 -5.36 0.63 -12.48
CA LEU A 24 -6.53 0.21 -13.26
C LEU A 24 -7.69 -0.24 -12.36
N ALA A 25 -7.39 -0.97 -11.28
CA ALA A 25 -8.42 -1.40 -10.33
C ALA A 25 -9.16 -0.23 -9.67
N ASN A 26 -8.47 0.89 -9.43
CA ASN A 26 -9.05 2.04 -8.75
C ASN A 26 -9.69 3.06 -9.72
N ASP A 27 -9.05 3.33 -10.84
CA ASP A 27 -9.30 4.52 -11.65
C ASP A 27 -9.77 4.21 -13.07
N LEU A 28 -10.13 2.94 -13.37
CA LEU A 28 -10.58 2.50 -14.70
C LEU A 28 -11.75 3.34 -15.23
N ILE A 29 -12.78 3.54 -14.41
CA ILE A 29 -13.99 4.28 -14.80
C ILE A 29 -13.66 5.74 -15.11
N ILE A 30 -12.89 6.40 -14.22
CA ILE A 30 -12.50 7.81 -14.40
C ILE A 30 -11.62 7.96 -15.65
N THR A 31 -10.75 7.00 -15.91
CA THR A 31 -9.91 6.96 -17.12
C THR A 31 -10.76 6.83 -18.37
N ALA A 32 -11.77 5.93 -18.37
CA ALA A 32 -12.69 5.76 -19.49
C ALA A 32 -13.51 7.04 -19.75
N VAL A 33 -14.02 7.68 -18.71
CA VAL A 33 -14.75 8.96 -18.81
C VAL A 33 -13.85 10.07 -19.36
N CYS A 34 -12.60 10.16 -18.92
CA CYS A 34 -11.62 11.13 -19.43
C CYS A 34 -11.39 10.94 -20.93
N LEU A 35 -11.16 9.69 -21.37
CA LEU A 35 -10.94 9.37 -22.78
C LEU A 35 -12.16 9.67 -23.63
N ALA A 36 -13.37 9.34 -23.15
CA ALA A 36 -14.62 9.65 -23.82
C ALA A 36 -14.82 11.18 -23.96
N GLY A 37 -14.54 11.94 -22.91
CA GLY A 37 -14.60 13.39 -22.93
C GLY A 37 -13.64 14.01 -23.95
N LEU A 38 -12.41 13.52 -24.03
CA LEU A 38 -11.43 13.96 -25.03
C LEU A 38 -11.87 13.62 -26.45
N ALA A 39 -12.42 12.43 -26.67
CA ALA A 39 -12.92 12.01 -27.98
C ALA A 39 -14.10 12.91 -28.45
N VAL A 40 -15.06 13.17 -27.57
CA VAL A 40 -16.21 14.06 -27.87
C VAL A 40 -15.75 15.50 -28.11
N ALA A 41 -14.82 16.01 -27.32
CA ALA A 41 -14.27 17.35 -27.52
C ALA A 41 -13.53 17.52 -28.86
N GLY A 42 -12.98 16.42 -29.40
CA GLY A 42 -12.33 16.40 -30.71
C GLY A 42 -13.28 16.38 -31.90
N ILE A 43 -14.58 16.10 -31.70
CA ILE A 43 -15.58 16.16 -32.75
C ILE A 43 -15.97 17.63 -32.95
N GLY A 44 -15.65 18.18 -34.12
CA GLY A 44 -15.98 19.57 -34.44
C GLY A 44 -17.49 19.88 -34.36
N GLY A 45 -17.83 21.08 -33.90
CA GLY A 45 -19.22 21.57 -33.85
C GLY A 45 -19.97 21.28 -32.55
N VAL A 46 -19.37 20.68 -31.54
CA VAL A 46 -20.00 20.48 -30.23
C VAL A 46 -20.07 21.81 -29.47
N PHE A 47 -21.29 22.24 -29.15
CA PHE A 47 -21.50 23.37 -28.25
C PHE A 47 -20.82 23.08 -26.89
N MET A 48 -19.93 23.95 -26.41
CA MET A 48 -19.08 23.73 -25.23
C MET A 48 -17.91 22.76 -25.42
N GLY A 49 -17.50 22.43 -26.62
CA GLY A 49 -16.35 21.52 -26.86
C GLY A 49 -15.05 21.97 -26.16
N ASN A 50 -14.79 23.27 -26.09
CA ASN A 50 -13.65 23.84 -25.37
C ASN A 50 -13.74 23.59 -23.84
N VAL A 51 -14.91 23.71 -23.25
CA VAL A 51 -15.11 23.45 -21.80
C VAL A 51 -14.85 21.99 -21.51
N LEU A 52 -15.39 21.11 -22.35
CA LEU A 52 -15.20 19.65 -22.21
C LEU A 52 -13.72 19.27 -22.38
N LEU A 53 -12.99 19.90 -23.30
CA LEU A 53 -11.56 19.69 -23.51
C LEU A 53 -10.76 20.06 -22.26
N TRP A 54 -10.96 21.25 -21.72
CA TRP A 54 -10.23 21.70 -20.52
C TRP A 54 -10.57 20.86 -19.28
N ALA A 55 -11.84 20.47 -19.12
CA ALA A 55 -12.27 19.57 -18.05
C ALA A 55 -11.58 18.19 -18.17
N SER A 56 -11.54 17.63 -19.37
CA SER A 56 -10.88 16.34 -19.62
C SER A 56 -9.38 16.41 -19.40
N LEU A 57 -8.73 17.52 -19.80
CA LEU A 57 -7.30 17.74 -19.52
C LEU A 57 -7.01 17.84 -18.03
N ALA A 58 -7.85 18.51 -17.26
CA ALA A 58 -7.71 18.59 -15.80
C ALA A 58 -7.85 17.20 -15.15
N ILE A 59 -8.81 16.38 -15.59
CA ILE A 59 -8.95 14.99 -15.15
C ILE A 59 -7.72 14.16 -15.55
N ALA A 60 -7.22 14.32 -16.76
CA ALA A 60 -6.01 13.63 -17.21
C ALA A 60 -4.78 13.97 -16.34
N ALA A 61 -4.58 15.24 -16.02
CA ALA A 61 -3.51 15.66 -15.12
C ALA A 61 -3.66 15.06 -13.71
N TYR A 62 -4.88 15.00 -13.18
CA TYR A 62 -5.18 14.34 -11.91
C TYR A 62 -4.88 12.83 -11.97
N LEU A 63 -5.24 12.15 -13.04
CA LEU A 63 -4.97 10.73 -13.24
C LEU A 63 -3.48 10.43 -13.33
N VAL A 64 -2.72 11.28 -14.02
CA VAL A 64 -1.25 11.18 -14.06
C VAL A 64 -0.67 11.34 -12.66
N TYR A 65 -1.13 12.32 -11.89
CA TYR A 65 -0.70 12.51 -10.51
C TYR A 65 -0.98 11.27 -9.65
N ARG A 66 -2.17 10.69 -9.74
CA ARG A 66 -2.54 9.47 -9.01
C ARG A 66 -1.66 8.27 -9.39
N PHE A 67 -1.36 8.12 -10.67
CA PHE A 67 -0.45 7.08 -11.14
C PHE A 67 0.96 7.26 -10.57
N LEU A 68 1.50 8.48 -10.61
CA LEU A 68 2.80 8.79 -10.03
C LEU A 68 2.82 8.58 -8.51
N TYR A 69 1.73 8.94 -7.82
CA TYR A 69 1.60 8.72 -6.39
C TYR A 69 1.63 7.23 -6.05
N LEU A 70 0.88 6.38 -6.77
CA LEU A 70 0.93 4.93 -6.59
C LEU A 70 2.33 4.37 -6.82
N ARG A 71 3.04 4.85 -7.84
CA ARG A 71 4.40 4.42 -8.15
C ARG A 71 5.44 4.88 -7.12
N SER A 72 5.16 5.94 -6.39
CA SER A 72 6.04 6.45 -5.34
C SER A 72 5.96 5.67 -4.04
N MET A 73 4.87 4.92 -3.83
CA MET A 73 4.67 4.12 -2.61
C MET A 73 5.69 2.99 -2.50
N ARG A 74 6.26 2.85 -1.30
CA ARG A 74 7.17 1.76 -0.95
C ARG A 74 6.88 1.29 0.47
N PHE A 75 6.83 -0.01 0.65
CA PHE A 75 6.69 -0.67 1.94
C PHE A 75 8.00 -1.40 2.24
N ILE A 76 8.73 -0.93 3.23
CA ILE A 76 10.04 -1.45 3.59
C ILE A 76 9.90 -2.14 4.94
N ILE A 77 10.26 -3.42 5.00
CA ILE A 77 10.20 -4.22 6.21
C ILE A 77 11.63 -4.59 6.60
N THR A 78 12.05 -4.06 7.73
CA THR A 78 13.34 -4.37 8.36
C THR A 78 13.17 -5.44 9.44
N ASP A 79 14.20 -5.67 10.25
CA ASP A 79 14.13 -6.59 11.38
C ASP A 79 13.28 -6.08 12.56
N GLU A 80 13.13 -4.75 12.69
CA GLU A 80 12.48 -4.11 13.83
C GLU A 80 11.34 -3.19 13.45
N GLN A 81 11.38 -2.63 12.23
CA GLN A 81 10.47 -1.58 11.80
C GLN A 81 9.82 -1.90 10.46
N PHE A 82 8.58 -1.48 10.34
CA PHE A 82 7.85 -1.35 9.10
C PHE A 82 7.85 0.12 8.69
N ILE A 83 8.39 0.44 7.52
CA ILE A 83 8.50 1.81 7.02
C ILE A 83 7.62 1.95 5.78
N TYR A 84 6.72 2.91 5.80
CA TYR A 84 5.90 3.27 4.66
C TYR A 84 6.37 4.60 4.08
N GLU A 85 6.92 4.54 2.88
CA GLU A 85 7.32 5.73 2.11
C GLU A 85 6.26 6.04 1.06
N HIS A 86 5.84 7.30 0.97
CA HIS A 86 4.88 7.77 -0.03
C HIS A 86 5.07 9.25 -0.37
N GLY A 87 4.44 9.67 -1.48
CA GLY A 87 4.41 11.06 -1.93
C GLY A 87 5.22 11.32 -3.19
N VAL A 88 4.70 12.21 -4.05
CA VAL A 88 5.31 12.59 -5.34
C VAL A 88 6.21 13.81 -5.15
N PHE A 89 5.64 14.93 -4.72
CA PHE A 89 6.37 16.19 -4.53
C PHE A 89 7.03 16.27 -3.15
N ARG A 90 6.36 15.78 -2.13
CA ARG A 90 6.86 15.67 -0.76
C ARG A 90 6.89 14.20 -0.38
N ARG A 91 8.04 13.70 -0.01
CA ARG A 91 8.19 12.33 0.50
C ARG A 91 7.95 12.31 2.00
N THR A 92 7.04 11.46 2.42
CA THR A 92 6.75 11.19 3.83
C THR A 92 7.17 9.75 4.12
N ARG A 93 7.68 9.51 5.32
CA ARG A 93 8.03 8.21 5.84
C ARG A 93 7.33 8.02 7.17
N ASP A 94 6.49 7.02 7.23
CA ASP A 94 5.83 6.60 8.47
C ASP A 94 6.53 5.35 8.98
N PHE A 95 6.89 5.37 10.27
CA PHE A 95 7.61 4.29 10.93
C PHE A 95 6.66 3.60 11.91
N MET A 96 6.63 2.28 11.86
CA MET A 96 5.86 1.44 12.77
C MET A 96 6.76 0.34 13.31
N GLU A 97 6.85 0.23 14.63
CA GLU A 97 7.60 -0.84 15.27
C GLU A 97 6.88 -2.18 15.09
N LEU A 98 7.60 -3.21 14.61
CA LEU A 98 7.00 -4.52 14.31
C LEU A 98 6.36 -5.17 15.55
N TYR A 99 6.96 -5.02 16.72
CA TYR A 99 6.40 -5.59 17.95
C TYR A 99 5.04 -4.99 18.36
N ARG A 100 4.71 -3.78 17.86
CA ARG A 100 3.44 -3.10 18.12
C ARG A 100 2.31 -3.53 17.18
N ILE A 101 2.60 -4.31 16.15
CA ILE A 101 1.58 -4.82 15.24
C ILE A 101 0.72 -5.83 16.00
N VAL A 102 -0.61 -5.59 16.00
CA VAL A 102 -1.58 -6.38 16.76
C VAL A 102 -2.27 -7.38 15.86
N ASP A 103 -2.75 -6.95 14.68
CA ASP A 103 -3.55 -7.78 13.80
C ASP A 103 -3.36 -7.45 12.33
N PHE A 104 -3.79 -8.38 11.47
CA PHE A 104 -3.75 -8.27 10.01
C PHE A 104 -5.11 -8.61 9.44
N ARG A 105 -5.56 -7.82 8.49
CA ARG A 105 -6.75 -8.11 7.69
C ARG A 105 -6.40 -8.08 6.21
N GLU A 106 -6.87 -9.05 5.47
CA GLU A 106 -6.74 -9.10 4.02
C GLU A 106 -8.09 -8.77 3.40
N GLU A 107 -8.09 -7.81 2.49
CA GLU A 107 -9.28 -7.41 1.74
C GLU A 107 -8.96 -7.35 0.25
N SER A 108 -9.95 -7.68 -0.56
CA SER A 108 -9.85 -7.55 -2.01
C SER A 108 -11.18 -7.04 -2.55
N SER A 109 -11.18 -5.84 -3.12
CA SER A 109 -12.36 -5.30 -3.81
C SER A 109 -12.63 -6.11 -5.07
N PHE A 110 -13.85 -5.99 -5.63
CA PHE A 110 -14.20 -6.68 -6.87
C PHE A 110 -13.22 -6.37 -8.02
N SER A 111 -12.89 -5.10 -8.19
CA SER A 111 -11.89 -4.70 -9.19
C SER A 111 -10.50 -5.28 -8.91
N GLN A 112 -10.06 -5.30 -7.66
CA GLN A 112 -8.80 -5.93 -7.29
C GLN A 112 -8.78 -7.43 -7.59
N GLN A 113 -9.89 -8.14 -7.35
CA GLN A 113 -10.01 -9.57 -7.65
C GLN A 113 -9.81 -9.84 -9.15
N ILE A 114 -10.41 -9.04 -10.04
CA ILE A 114 -10.23 -9.15 -11.49
C ILE A 114 -8.76 -9.00 -11.89
N PHE A 115 -8.03 -8.08 -11.23
CA PHE A 115 -6.61 -7.85 -11.52
C PHE A 115 -5.64 -8.72 -10.71
N GLY A 116 -6.15 -9.67 -9.90
CA GLY A 116 -5.34 -10.55 -9.07
C GLY A 116 -4.57 -9.80 -7.97
N LEU A 117 -5.21 -8.80 -7.36
CA LEU A 117 -4.63 -7.91 -6.35
C LEU A 117 -5.40 -7.98 -5.04
N LYS A 118 -4.71 -7.61 -3.96
CA LYS A 118 -5.27 -7.49 -2.61
C LYS A 118 -4.70 -6.30 -1.87
N THR A 119 -5.36 -5.93 -0.80
CA THR A 119 -4.92 -4.95 0.20
C THR A 119 -4.72 -5.66 1.52
N ILE A 120 -3.57 -5.46 2.15
CA ILE A 120 -3.30 -5.98 3.49
C ILE A 120 -3.35 -4.79 4.44
N GLN A 121 -4.28 -4.86 5.38
CA GLN A 121 -4.44 -3.88 6.45
C GLN A 121 -3.67 -4.39 7.67
N ILE A 122 -2.78 -3.56 8.18
CA ILE A 122 -1.95 -3.82 9.34
C ILE A 122 -2.45 -2.92 10.47
N TYR A 123 -2.86 -3.52 11.57
CA TYR A 123 -3.31 -2.80 12.77
C TYR A 123 -2.20 -2.79 13.81
N SER A 124 -1.98 -1.63 14.39
CA SER A 124 -0.93 -1.38 15.39
C SER A 124 -1.49 -0.72 16.64
N GLY A 125 -0.86 -1.00 17.77
CA GLY A 125 -1.09 -0.25 19.01
C GLY A 125 -0.40 1.11 19.06
N ASP A 126 0.17 1.59 17.97
CA ASP A 126 0.80 2.90 17.89
C ASP A 126 -0.23 4.00 17.76
N ARG A 127 -0.04 5.11 18.49
CA ARG A 127 -0.94 6.28 18.43
C ARG A 127 -0.81 7.05 17.12
N SER A 128 0.38 7.12 16.55
CA SER A 128 0.66 7.88 15.32
C SER A 128 0.20 7.16 14.08
N THR A 129 0.30 5.82 14.06
CA THR A 129 -0.03 4.99 12.90
C THR A 129 -0.83 3.77 13.35
N PRO A 130 -2.10 3.94 13.78
CA PRO A 130 -2.93 2.85 14.29
C PRO A 130 -3.29 1.82 13.20
N ARG A 131 -3.28 2.23 11.94
CA ARG A 131 -3.56 1.39 10.79
C ARG A 131 -2.71 1.80 9.61
N LEU A 132 -2.23 0.81 8.86
CA LEU A 132 -1.49 0.99 7.62
C LEU A 132 -2.03 0.02 6.56
N ASP A 133 -2.31 0.54 5.36
CA ASP A 133 -2.87 -0.24 4.26
C ASP A 133 -1.81 -0.46 3.16
N MET A 134 -1.37 -1.70 2.99
CA MET A 134 -0.54 -2.14 1.86
C MET A 134 -1.43 -2.47 0.67
N THR A 135 -1.74 -1.48 -0.15
CA THR A 135 -2.61 -1.66 -1.32
C THR A 135 -1.85 -2.20 -2.54
N GLY A 136 -2.55 -2.90 -3.42
CA GLY A 136 -2.00 -3.35 -4.70
C GLY A 136 -0.94 -4.44 -4.58
N MET A 137 -1.04 -5.28 -3.55
CA MET A 137 -0.20 -6.46 -3.40
C MET A 137 -0.74 -7.60 -4.27
N ASP A 138 0.17 -8.48 -4.71
CA ASP A 138 -0.19 -9.66 -5.50
C ASP A 138 -1.01 -10.64 -4.64
N MET A 139 -2.12 -11.15 -5.18
CA MET A 139 -3.01 -12.06 -4.46
C MET A 139 -2.31 -13.37 -4.07
N SER A 140 -1.38 -13.85 -4.90
CA SER A 140 -0.62 -15.07 -4.65
C SER A 140 0.44 -14.93 -3.55
N ALA A 141 0.84 -13.70 -3.20
CA ALA A 141 1.91 -13.47 -2.25
C ALA A 141 1.44 -13.68 -0.80
N ASN A 142 2.08 -14.60 -0.07
CA ASN A 142 1.79 -14.86 1.34
C ASN A 142 2.51 -13.87 2.28
N LEU A 143 2.21 -12.57 2.11
CA LEU A 143 2.89 -11.49 2.82
C LEU A 143 2.55 -11.48 4.32
N ILE A 144 1.33 -11.87 4.69
CA ILE A 144 0.92 -11.89 6.11
C ILE A 144 1.75 -12.88 6.91
N ALA A 145 1.96 -14.10 6.40
CA ALA A 145 2.80 -15.08 7.09
C ALA A 145 4.23 -14.58 7.25
N PHE A 146 4.76 -13.97 6.19
CA PHE A 146 6.10 -13.38 6.18
C PHE A 146 6.27 -12.24 7.21
N ILE A 147 5.29 -11.31 7.28
CA ILE A 147 5.33 -10.20 8.24
C ILE A 147 5.14 -10.74 9.66
N ARG A 148 4.22 -11.70 9.87
CA ARG A 148 3.94 -12.31 11.17
C ARG A 148 5.17 -12.99 11.76
N GLU A 149 5.97 -13.66 10.95
CA GLU A 149 7.23 -14.28 11.40
C GLU A 149 8.19 -13.22 11.98
N ARG A 150 8.35 -12.08 11.29
CA ARG A 150 9.19 -10.97 11.75
C ARG A 150 8.64 -10.29 13.00
N VAL A 151 7.32 -10.11 13.06
CA VAL A 151 6.64 -9.59 14.26
C VAL A 151 6.92 -10.50 15.46
N GLY A 152 6.80 -11.82 15.28
CA GLY A 152 7.10 -12.78 16.35
C GLY A 152 8.57 -12.72 16.80
N ALA A 153 9.51 -12.59 15.86
CA ALA A 153 10.93 -12.43 16.17
C ALA A 153 11.22 -11.11 16.89
N SER A 154 10.59 -10.00 16.46
CA SER A 154 10.71 -8.68 17.07
C SER A 154 10.14 -8.67 18.50
N ARG A 155 8.96 -9.27 18.74
CA ARG A 155 8.37 -9.42 20.07
C ARG A 155 9.29 -10.19 21.01
N LYS A 156 9.86 -11.32 20.57
CA LYS A 156 10.82 -12.11 21.37
C LYS A 156 12.05 -11.30 21.75
N ARG A 157 12.60 -10.51 20.84
CA ARG A 157 13.77 -9.64 21.12
C ARG A 157 13.45 -8.56 22.14
N ASN A 158 12.26 -7.98 22.09
CA ASN A 158 11.81 -6.95 23.02
C ASN A 158 11.23 -7.50 24.32
N GLY A 159 11.32 -8.83 24.56
CA GLY A 159 10.85 -9.46 25.80
C GLY A 159 9.33 -9.46 25.96
N ILE A 160 8.57 -9.24 24.89
CA ILE A 160 7.11 -9.22 24.90
C ILE A 160 6.63 -10.67 24.65
N TYR A 161 6.16 -11.31 25.71
CA TYR A 161 5.60 -12.66 25.64
C TYR A 161 4.08 -12.55 25.76
N GLU A 162 3.34 -13.16 24.84
CA GLU A 162 1.90 -13.34 25.00
C GLU A 162 1.68 -14.39 26.09
N ILE A 163 1.13 -13.96 27.22
CA ILE A 163 0.66 -14.89 28.26
C ILE A 163 -0.66 -15.44 27.76
N THR A 164 -0.61 -16.58 27.10
CA THR A 164 -1.81 -17.34 26.75
C THR A 164 -2.33 -18.00 28.01
N ASN A 165 -3.27 -17.36 28.72
CA ASN A 165 -4.06 -18.04 29.72
C ASN A 165 -4.94 -19.07 29.00
N ARG A 166 -4.59 -20.36 29.20
CA ARG A 166 -5.45 -21.48 28.91
C ARG A 166 -6.43 -21.69 30.04
#